data_9d1400571c13923d8ecef3d465e92ae8
#
_entry.id   9d1400571c13923d8ecef3d465e92ae8
#
_cell.length_a   1.000
_cell.length_b   1.000
_cell.length_c   1.000
_cell.angle_alpha   90.00
_cell.angle_beta   90.00
_cell.angle_gamma   90.00
#
_symmetry.space_group_name_H-M   'P 1'
#
loop_
_entity.id
_entity.type
_entity.pdbx_description
1 polymer ?
#
loop_
_entity_poly.entity_id
_entity_poly.type
_entity_poly.pdbx_seq_one_letter_code
_entity_poly.pdbx_strand_id
1 'polypeptide(L)'
;MDIKSIDPEEARALLDSGESYTYLDVRSEEEFAQGHVPGSVNIPVATSNPMGPGLVPNPEFTSQVEAQFNKDSRIITACLRGGRSLKAAMMLTAGGYTEIVDMQGGYDAELDAFGNVIVEGWARRGFPTTTD
;
A
#
# COMPACT_ATOMS: atom_id res chain seq x y z
N MET A 1 12.77 1.58 -14.47
CA MET A 1 11.36 1.96 -14.35
C MET A 1 11.14 2.66 -13.03
N ASP A 2 10.83 3.95 -13.10
CA ASP A 2 10.71 4.77 -11.91
C ASP A 2 9.27 4.80 -11.40
N ILE A 3 9.12 4.51 -10.11
CA ILE A 3 7.82 4.59 -9.46
C ILE A 3 7.69 5.96 -8.82
N LYS A 4 6.60 6.66 -9.12
CA LYS A 4 6.31 7.94 -8.47
C LYS A 4 5.94 7.67 -7.01
N SER A 5 6.63 8.35 -6.11
CA SER A 5 6.36 8.27 -4.67
C SER A 5 5.68 9.57 -4.22
N ILE A 6 4.68 9.43 -3.37
CA ILE A 6 3.95 10.56 -2.80
C ILE A 6 3.93 10.40 -1.27
N ASP A 7 3.71 11.50 -0.56
CA ASP A 7 3.55 11.42 0.90
C ASP A 7 2.08 11.18 1.27
N PRO A 8 1.77 10.87 2.55
CA PRO A 8 0.38 10.62 2.94
C PRO A 8 -0.56 11.81 2.74
N GLU A 9 -0.05 13.03 2.82
CA GLU A 9 -0.86 14.21 2.59
C GLU A 9 -1.30 14.30 1.13
N GLU A 10 -0.36 14.06 0.20
CA GLU A 10 -0.66 13.99 -1.23
C GLU A 10 -1.61 12.83 -1.54
N ALA A 11 -1.40 11.68 -0.89
CA ALA A 11 -2.29 10.51 -1.06
C ALA A 11 -3.71 10.86 -0.64
N ARG A 12 -3.87 11.52 0.50
CA ARG A 12 -5.18 11.94 0.98
C ARG A 12 -5.85 12.91 0.00
N ALA A 13 -5.09 13.85 -0.53
CA ALA A 13 -5.62 14.80 -1.52
C ALA A 13 -6.10 14.08 -2.79
N LEU A 14 -5.36 13.07 -3.26
CA LEU A 14 -5.77 12.28 -4.43
C LEU A 14 -7.03 11.48 -4.15
N LEU A 15 -7.13 10.87 -2.96
CA LEU A 15 -8.33 10.10 -2.59
C LEU A 15 -9.57 11.00 -2.50
N ASP A 16 -9.40 12.26 -2.10
CA ASP A 16 -10.49 13.22 -1.96
C ASP A 16 -10.77 14.01 -3.25
N SER A 17 -9.96 13.83 -4.28
CA SER A 17 -10.02 14.65 -5.51
C SER A 17 -11.20 14.35 -6.44
N GLY A 18 -11.85 13.20 -6.26
CA GLY A 18 -12.88 12.75 -7.20
C GLY A 18 -12.33 12.12 -8.47
N GLU A 19 -11.02 11.86 -8.54
CA GLU A 19 -10.37 11.26 -9.72
C GLU A 19 -10.32 9.75 -9.67
N SER A 20 -11.09 9.12 -8.79
CA SER A 20 -11.24 7.66 -8.69
C SER A 20 -9.94 6.92 -8.31
N TYR A 21 -9.13 7.51 -7.43
CA TYR A 21 -7.98 6.80 -6.86
C TYR A 21 -8.45 5.78 -5.84
N THR A 22 -7.82 4.60 -5.84
CA THR A 22 -8.03 3.57 -4.82
C THR A 22 -6.76 3.38 -4.02
N TYR A 23 -6.90 3.36 -2.69
CA TYR A 23 -5.81 3.02 -1.78
C TYR A 23 -5.71 1.50 -1.73
N LEU A 24 -4.64 0.95 -2.28
CA LEU A 24 -4.39 -0.49 -2.26
C LEU A 24 -3.43 -0.81 -1.12
N ASP A 25 -3.99 -1.41 -0.07
CA ASP A 25 -3.24 -1.81 1.11
C ASP A 25 -2.67 -3.21 0.87
N VAL A 26 -1.35 -3.28 0.74
CA VAL A 26 -0.68 -4.54 0.42
C VAL A 26 -0.11 -5.24 1.66
N ARG A 27 -0.52 -4.79 2.86
CA ARG A 27 -0.18 -5.46 4.11
C ARG A 27 -0.92 -6.78 4.23
N SER A 28 -0.55 -7.58 5.24
CA SER A 28 -1.27 -8.81 5.53
C SER A 28 -2.73 -8.53 5.93
N GLU A 29 -3.56 -9.56 5.83
CA GLU A 29 -4.97 -9.44 6.24
C GLU A 29 -5.10 -9.11 7.73
N GLU A 30 -4.22 -9.67 8.56
CA GLU A 30 -4.21 -9.43 9.99
C GLU A 30 -3.89 -7.97 10.31
N GLU A 31 -2.91 -7.39 9.62
CA GLU A 31 -2.57 -5.98 9.78
C GLU A 31 -3.74 -5.09 9.36
N PHE A 32 -4.37 -5.41 8.24
CA PHE A 32 -5.50 -4.65 7.70
C PHE A 32 -6.68 -4.67 8.68
N ALA A 33 -6.96 -5.82 9.27
CA ALA A 33 -8.07 -5.98 10.22
C ALA A 33 -7.90 -5.14 11.48
N GLN A 34 -6.66 -4.86 11.88
CA GLN A 34 -6.37 -4.07 13.07
C GLN A 34 -6.57 -2.57 12.85
N GLY A 35 -6.67 -2.14 11.62
CA GLY A 35 -6.90 -0.74 11.27
C GLY A 35 -6.39 -0.45 9.87
N HIS A 36 -7.17 0.29 9.10
CA HIS A 36 -6.84 0.63 7.72
C HIS A 36 -7.51 1.93 7.30
N VAL A 37 -7.13 2.42 6.14
CA VAL A 37 -7.72 3.63 5.55
C VAL A 37 -9.13 3.32 5.09
N PRO A 38 -10.13 4.16 5.43
CA PRO A 38 -11.50 3.93 4.98
C PRO A 38 -11.59 3.85 3.45
N GLY A 39 -12.30 2.84 2.95
CA GLY A 39 -12.46 2.64 1.51
C GLY A 39 -11.29 1.96 0.81
N SER A 40 -10.24 1.64 1.56
CA SER A 40 -9.10 0.93 0.97
C SER A 40 -9.43 -0.53 0.65
N VAL A 41 -8.69 -1.08 -0.31
CA VAL A 41 -8.81 -2.49 -0.70
C VAL A 41 -7.55 -3.20 -0.23
N ASN A 42 -7.70 -4.37 0.38
CA ASN A 42 -6.57 -5.16 0.87
C ASN A 42 -6.29 -6.33 -0.06
N ILE A 43 -5.12 -6.31 -0.67
CA ILE A 43 -4.59 -7.45 -1.43
C ILE A 43 -3.13 -7.59 -1.00
N PRO A 44 -2.81 -8.57 -0.15
CA PRO A 44 -1.45 -8.71 0.38
C PRO A 44 -0.43 -9.07 -0.71
N VAL A 45 0.71 -8.35 -0.70
CA VAL A 45 1.84 -8.71 -1.56
C VAL A 45 2.66 -9.83 -0.91
N ALA A 46 2.51 -9.99 0.41
CA ALA A 46 3.14 -11.06 1.18
C ALA A 46 2.19 -11.48 2.29
N THR A 47 2.23 -12.76 2.64
CA THR A 47 1.35 -13.36 3.64
C THR A 47 2.16 -14.03 4.73
N SER A 48 1.49 -14.38 5.84
CA SER A 48 2.15 -15.06 6.96
C SER A 48 2.79 -16.36 6.50
N ASN A 49 4.01 -16.59 6.96
CA ASN A 49 4.74 -17.82 6.64
C ASN A 49 4.10 -19.00 7.37
N PRO A 50 3.53 -20.00 6.67
CA PRO A 50 2.91 -21.14 7.32
C PRO A 50 3.91 -22.08 8.01
N MET A 51 5.19 -21.93 7.70
CA MET A 51 6.25 -22.78 8.24
C MET A 51 7.04 -22.13 9.38
N GLY A 52 6.69 -20.91 9.79
CA GLY A 52 7.42 -20.22 10.85
C GLY A 52 7.10 -18.72 10.89
N PRO A 53 7.99 -17.91 11.50
CA PRO A 53 7.78 -16.48 11.61
C PRO A 53 8.01 -15.75 10.29
N GLY A 54 7.52 -14.52 10.21
CA GLY A 54 7.74 -13.64 9.07
C GLY A 54 6.69 -13.78 7.98
N LEU A 55 7.00 -13.20 6.83
CA LEU A 55 6.11 -13.17 5.69
C LEU A 55 6.78 -13.84 4.49
N VAL A 56 5.94 -14.42 3.63
CA VAL A 56 6.38 -15.01 2.36
C VAL A 56 5.63 -14.32 1.22
N PRO A 57 6.22 -14.22 0.02
CA PRO A 57 5.54 -13.62 -1.11
C PRO A 57 4.21 -14.29 -1.41
N ASN A 58 3.22 -13.49 -1.81
CA ASN A 58 1.95 -14.01 -2.28
C ASN A 58 2.05 -14.22 -3.80
N PRO A 59 2.13 -15.46 -4.28
CA PRO A 59 2.34 -15.72 -5.71
C PRO A 59 1.13 -15.31 -6.57
N GLU A 60 -0.02 -15.07 -5.95
CA GLU A 60 -1.23 -14.69 -6.65
C GLU A 60 -1.51 -13.19 -6.60
N PHE A 61 -0.58 -12.39 -6.04
CA PHE A 61 -0.81 -10.96 -5.85
C PHE A 61 -1.23 -10.26 -7.15
N THR A 62 -0.45 -10.39 -8.21
CA THR A 62 -0.73 -9.71 -9.48
C THR A 62 -2.05 -10.17 -10.08
N SER A 63 -2.33 -11.47 -10.06
CA SER A 63 -3.59 -11.98 -10.60
C SER A 63 -4.80 -11.52 -9.79
N GLN A 64 -4.66 -11.39 -8.47
CA GLN A 64 -5.73 -10.87 -7.62
C GLN A 64 -6.01 -9.40 -7.91
N VAL A 65 -4.97 -8.60 -8.15
CA VAL A 65 -5.16 -7.20 -8.55
C VAL A 65 -5.82 -7.12 -9.92
N GLU A 66 -5.37 -7.94 -10.87
CA GLU A 66 -5.94 -7.97 -12.22
C GLU A 66 -7.42 -8.36 -12.23
N ALA A 67 -7.85 -9.16 -11.25
CA ALA A 67 -9.26 -9.54 -11.13
C ALA A 67 -10.15 -8.39 -10.67
N GLN A 68 -9.59 -7.37 -10.03
CA GLN A 68 -10.35 -6.26 -9.45
C GLN A 68 -10.12 -4.91 -10.12
N PHE A 69 -8.98 -4.73 -10.81
CA PHE A 69 -8.59 -3.43 -11.35
C PHE A 69 -8.15 -3.54 -12.80
N ASN A 70 -8.60 -2.59 -13.61
CA ASN A 70 -8.15 -2.44 -15.00
C ASN A 70 -6.72 -1.87 -15.01
N LYS A 71 -6.02 -2.04 -16.12
CA LYS A 71 -4.63 -1.59 -16.26
C LYS A 71 -4.48 -0.07 -16.20
N ASP A 72 -5.54 0.68 -16.45
CA ASP A 72 -5.56 2.14 -16.36
C ASP A 72 -6.14 2.64 -15.04
N SER A 73 -6.44 1.75 -14.09
CA SER A 73 -6.93 2.13 -12.77
C SER A 73 -5.89 2.98 -12.02
N ARG A 74 -6.36 3.98 -11.32
CA ARG A 74 -5.52 4.86 -10.51
C ARG A 74 -5.38 4.26 -9.12
N ILE A 75 -4.17 3.79 -8.81
CA ILE A 75 -3.92 3.02 -7.59
C ILE A 75 -2.78 3.65 -6.80
N ILE A 76 -3.01 3.81 -5.50
CA ILE A 76 -1.99 4.20 -4.53
C ILE A 76 -1.61 2.94 -3.76
N THR A 77 -0.38 2.46 -3.90
CA THR A 77 0.08 1.32 -3.12
C THR A 77 0.61 1.78 -1.78
N ALA A 78 0.31 1.04 -0.73
CA ALA A 78 0.77 1.36 0.62
C ALA A 78 0.93 0.11 1.46
N CYS A 79 1.88 0.15 2.39
CA CYS A 79 2.07 -0.91 3.37
C CYS A 79 2.26 -0.29 4.76
N LEU A 80 2.98 -0.95 5.67
CA LEU A 80 3.16 -0.42 7.01
C LEU A 80 4.25 0.66 7.06
N ARG A 81 5.39 0.41 6.40
CA ARG A 81 6.59 1.26 6.46
C ARG A 81 7.20 1.61 5.11
N GLY A 82 6.61 1.16 4.00
CA GLY A 82 7.03 1.56 2.66
C GLY A 82 7.68 0.50 1.77
N GLY A 83 8.33 -0.50 2.33
CA GLY A 83 9.12 -1.45 1.53
C GLY A 83 8.29 -2.38 0.66
N ARG A 84 7.28 -3.02 1.24
CA ARG A 84 6.42 -3.97 0.52
C ARG A 84 5.62 -3.29 -0.59
N SER A 85 5.15 -2.08 -0.33
CA SER A 85 4.31 -1.35 -1.29
C SER A 85 5.10 -0.88 -2.51
N LEU A 86 6.35 -0.49 -2.33
CA LEU A 86 7.20 -0.11 -3.46
C LEU A 86 7.42 -1.30 -4.38
N LYS A 87 7.68 -2.47 -3.79
CA LYS A 87 7.83 -3.71 -4.55
C LYS A 87 6.55 -4.05 -5.29
N ALA A 88 5.40 -3.92 -4.63
CA ALA A 88 4.09 -4.14 -5.25
C ALA A 88 3.87 -3.18 -6.42
N ALA A 89 4.21 -1.90 -6.25
CA ALA A 89 4.08 -0.91 -7.31
C ALA A 89 4.93 -1.27 -8.53
N MET A 90 6.15 -1.74 -8.29
CA MET A 90 7.05 -2.17 -9.37
C MET A 90 6.48 -3.38 -10.10
N MET A 91 5.93 -4.36 -9.38
CA MET A 91 5.31 -5.55 -9.98
C MET A 91 4.13 -5.17 -10.85
N LEU A 92 3.26 -4.29 -10.37
CA LEU A 92 2.07 -3.87 -11.12
C LEU A 92 2.45 -3.07 -12.35
N THR A 93 3.43 -2.17 -12.23
CA THR A 93 3.90 -1.38 -13.37
C THR A 93 4.52 -2.29 -14.43
N ALA A 94 5.32 -3.26 -14.02
CA ALA A 94 5.88 -4.26 -14.94
C ALA A 94 4.79 -5.10 -15.59
N GLY A 95 3.67 -5.29 -14.91
CA GLY A 95 2.51 -6.02 -15.44
C GLY A 95 1.59 -5.20 -16.33
N GLY A 96 1.93 -3.94 -16.62
CA GLY A 96 1.17 -3.11 -17.56
C GLY A 96 0.26 -2.05 -16.93
N TYR A 97 0.26 -1.92 -15.61
CA TYR A 97 -0.50 -0.85 -14.95
C TYR A 97 0.20 0.49 -15.19
N THR A 98 -0.54 1.52 -15.61
CA THR A 98 0.04 2.79 -16.06
C THR A 98 -0.13 3.93 -15.07
N GLU A 99 -0.98 3.78 -14.05
CA GLU A 99 -1.33 4.85 -13.13
C GLU A 99 -1.08 4.46 -11.67
N ILE A 100 0.10 3.90 -11.39
CA ILE A 100 0.48 3.46 -10.05
C ILE A 100 1.36 4.52 -9.39
N VAL A 101 1.02 4.89 -8.16
CA VAL A 101 1.88 5.69 -7.29
C VAL A 101 2.04 4.96 -5.96
N ASP A 102 3.17 5.14 -5.30
CA ASP A 102 3.46 4.52 -4.01
C ASP A 102 3.46 5.57 -2.90
N MET A 103 2.79 5.28 -1.79
CA MET A 103 2.75 6.19 -0.65
C MET A 103 3.92 5.93 0.30
N GLN A 104 4.78 6.93 0.47
CA GLN A 104 5.86 6.90 1.44
C GLN A 104 5.30 6.93 2.86
N GLY A 105 6.05 6.39 3.80
CA GLY A 105 5.67 6.39 5.20
C GLY A 105 4.71 5.27 5.58
N GLY A 106 3.94 4.78 4.62
CA GLY A 106 3.00 3.70 4.85
C GLY A 106 1.88 4.07 5.82
N TYR A 107 1.27 3.05 6.40
CA TYR A 107 0.21 3.24 7.38
C TYR A 107 0.75 3.77 8.71
N ASP A 108 1.94 3.32 9.13
CA ASP A 108 2.57 3.73 10.39
C ASP A 108 3.65 4.78 10.17
N ALA A 109 4.83 4.39 9.72
CA ALA A 109 5.94 5.32 9.51
C ALA A 109 7.09 4.64 8.79
N GLU A 110 7.85 5.42 8.01
CA GLU A 110 9.13 4.98 7.49
C GLU A 110 10.20 5.31 8.53
N LEU A 111 11.07 4.33 8.83
CA LEU A 111 12.09 4.45 9.86
C LEU A 111 13.48 4.37 9.24
N ASP A 112 14.46 5.04 9.88
CA ASP A 112 15.87 4.88 9.51
C ASP A 112 16.44 3.61 10.17
N ALA A 113 17.74 3.36 9.96
CA ALA A 113 18.40 2.17 10.49
C ALA A 113 18.44 2.12 12.02
N PHE A 114 18.19 3.23 12.69
CA PHE A 114 18.22 3.34 14.15
C PHE A 114 16.82 3.39 14.76
N GLY A 115 15.77 3.20 13.95
CA GLY A 115 14.40 3.22 14.43
C GLY A 115 13.78 4.61 14.54
N ASN A 116 14.45 5.64 14.06
CA ASN A 116 13.89 7.00 14.07
C ASN A 116 12.92 7.20 12.91
N VAL A 117 11.81 7.89 13.15
CA VAL A 117 10.82 8.20 12.14
C VAL A 117 11.39 9.25 11.18
N ILE A 118 11.46 8.91 9.90
CA ILE A 118 11.89 9.85 8.85
C ILE A 118 10.72 10.32 7.98
N VAL A 119 9.65 9.53 7.87
CA VAL A 119 8.41 9.95 7.22
C VAL A 119 7.26 9.42 8.05
N GLU A 120 6.43 10.32 8.59
CA GLU A 120 5.23 9.90 9.30
C GLU A 120 4.22 9.33 8.31
N GLY A 121 3.63 8.18 8.66
CA GLY A 121 2.62 7.53 7.84
C GLY A 121 1.23 8.09 8.06
N TRP A 122 0.25 7.45 7.41
CA TRP A 122 -1.15 7.89 7.42
C TRP A 122 -1.72 8.02 8.82
N ALA A 123 -1.64 6.96 9.63
CA ALA A 123 -2.26 6.93 10.96
C ALA A 123 -1.56 7.87 11.95
N ARG A 124 -0.23 7.98 11.88
CA ARG A 124 0.51 8.88 12.77
C ARG A 124 0.17 10.34 12.55
N ARG A 125 -0.24 10.70 11.33
CA ARG A 125 -0.65 12.08 11.00
C ARG A 125 -2.07 12.39 11.49
N GLY A 126 -2.76 11.41 12.07
CA GLY A 126 -4.11 11.58 12.54
C GLY A 126 -5.15 11.53 11.43
N PHE A 127 -4.80 11.01 10.26
CA PHE A 127 -5.73 10.89 9.14
C PHE A 127 -6.74 9.76 9.43
N PRO A 128 -7.92 9.77 8.77
CA PRO A 128 -8.99 8.82 9.09
C PRO A 128 -8.58 7.35 8.97
N THR A 129 -8.99 6.55 9.96
CA THR A 129 -8.77 5.09 9.95
C THR A 129 -10.05 4.40 10.42
N THR A 130 -10.18 3.12 10.10
CA THR A 130 -11.33 2.30 10.49
C THR A 130 -10.89 0.85 10.67
N THR A 131 -11.72 0.08 11.38
CA THR A 131 -11.55 -1.38 11.48
C THR A 131 -12.67 -2.12 10.74
N ASP A 132 -13.55 -1.41 10.11
CA ASP A 132 -14.70 -1.99 9.37
C ASP A 132 -14.28 -2.77 8.12
#